data_84253f121edb391d505728b2cd318963
#
_entry.id   84253f121edb391d505728b2cd318963
#
_cell.length_a   1.000
_cell.length_b   1.000
_cell.length_c   1.000
_cell.angle_alpha   90.00
_cell.angle_beta   90.00
_cell.angle_gamma   90.00
#
_symmetry.space_group_name_H-M   'P 1'
#
loop_
_entity.id
_entity.type
_entity.pdbx_description
1 polymer ?
#
loop_
_entity_poly.entity_id
_entity_poly.type
_entity_poly.pdbx_seq_one_letter_code
_entity_poly.pdbx_strand_id
1 'polypeptide(L)'
;WGNLSPAARKQVGAELKRSRVIKPNESNWLLFASIVEAALQEFTGECDTTRLNYGVRKFRDLWYKGDAQYGDGAEFHLDYYNSFVIHPMLTDVLVVMQKHRMPESEFLNVQQKRLGRYAEQLERFISPEGTYPVIGRSIVYRTGVFHALGQAALLHLLPQQIVPAQVRCGMTKVIENQFRSATNFDTKGWLKIGFSGNQVQMSESYINTG
;
A
#
# COMPACT_ATOMS: atom_id res chain seq x y z
N TRP A 1 -16.12 11.95 2.41
CA TRP A 1 -17.00 12.38 1.31
C TRP A 1 -18.26 13.04 1.83
N GLY A 2 -19.00 12.38 2.73
CA GLY A 2 -20.25 12.89 3.29
C GLY A 2 -20.17 14.31 3.89
N ASN A 3 -19.02 14.68 4.45
CA ASN A 3 -18.80 15.99 5.08
C ASN A 3 -18.38 17.11 4.11
N LEU A 4 -18.19 16.81 2.82
CA LEU A 4 -17.84 17.81 1.82
C LEU A 4 -19.08 18.49 1.26
N SER A 5 -18.97 19.80 0.95
CA SER A 5 -20.02 20.52 0.22
C SER A 5 -20.22 19.96 -1.19
N PRO A 6 -21.39 20.13 -1.82
CA PRO A 6 -21.62 19.69 -3.21
C PRO A 6 -20.60 20.26 -4.20
N ALA A 7 -20.21 21.53 -4.02
CA ALA A 7 -19.18 22.15 -4.85
C ALA A 7 -17.80 21.49 -4.69
N ALA A 8 -17.39 21.19 -3.44
CA ALA A 8 -16.15 20.50 -3.16
C ALA A 8 -16.14 19.08 -3.73
N ARG A 9 -17.25 18.32 -3.60
CA ARG A 9 -17.39 16.98 -4.22
C ARG A 9 -17.21 17.04 -5.73
N LYS A 10 -17.87 17.99 -6.40
CA LYS A 10 -17.74 18.19 -7.85
C LYS A 10 -16.29 18.47 -8.25
N GLN A 11 -15.62 19.35 -7.50
CA GLN A 11 -14.23 19.71 -7.78
C GLN A 11 -13.29 18.52 -7.57
N VAL A 12 -13.39 17.79 -6.46
CA VAL A 12 -12.58 16.58 -6.20
C VAL A 12 -12.79 15.55 -7.31
N GLY A 13 -14.03 15.27 -7.70
CA GLY A 13 -14.32 14.35 -8.80
C GLY A 13 -13.71 14.81 -10.13
N ALA A 14 -13.74 16.10 -10.42
CA ALA A 14 -13.11 16.66 -11.61
C ALA A 14 -11.57 16.50 -11.58
N GLU A 15 -10.93 16.78 -10.44
CA GLU A 15 -9.48 16.62 -10.29
C GLU A 15 -9.04 15.15 -10.39
N LEU A 16 -9.77 14.22 -9.78
CA LEU A 16 -9.51 12.79 -9.95
C LEU A 16 -9.57 12.38 -11.42
N LYS A 17 -10.59 12.85 -12.18
CA LYS A 17 -10.71 12.56 -13.62
C LYS A 17 -9.56 13.17 -14.44
N ARG A 18 -8.98 14.29 -14.02
CA ARG A 18 -7.81 14.89 -14.69
C ARG A 18 -6.59 13.96 -14.66
N SER A 19 -6.45 13.10 -13.64
CA SER A 19 -5.36 12.13 -13.58
C SER A 19 -5.39 11.08 -14.70
N ARG A 20 -6.52 10.93 -15.41
CA ARG A 20 -6.66 9.98 -16.53
C ARG A 20 -5.71 10.23 -17.70
N VAL A 21 -5.15 11.44 -17.82
CA VAL A 21 -4.11 11.74 -18.81
C VAL A 21 -2.78 11.06 -18.51
N ILE A 22 -2.56 10.65 -17.26
CA ILE A 22 -1.35 9.95 -16.83
C ILE A 22 -1.42 8.52 -17.32
N LYS A 23 -0.42 8.12 -18.11
CA LYS A 23 -0.23 6.73 -18.52
C LYS A 23 0.70 6.05 -17.52
N PRO A 24 0.19 5.18 -16.64
CA PRO A 24 1.03 4.53 -15.64
C PRO A 24 1.98 3.52 -16.30
N ASN A 25 3.16 3.37 -15.72
CA ASN A 25 4.08 2.30 -16.08
C ASN A 25 3.51 0.94 -15.72
N GLU A 26 3.97 -0.11 -16.41
CA GLU A 26 3.64 -1.53 -16.13
C GLU A 26 4.34 -2.01 -14.85
N SER A 27 3.87 -1.53 -13.70
CA SER A 27 4.37 -1.78 -12.35
C SER A 27 3.25 -1.54 -11.33
N ASN A 28 3.59 -1.36 -10.04
CA ASN A 28 2.64 -0.95 -9.01
C ASN A 28 1.85 0.33 -9.39
N TRP A 29 2.37 1.15 -10.31
CA TRP A 29 1.69 2.36 -10.80
C TRP A 29 0.34 2.08 -11.46
N LEU A 30 0.11 0.86 -11.95
CA LEU A 30 -1.22 0.47 -12.45
C LEU A 30 -2.27 0.50 -11.33
N LEU A 31 -1.88 0.16 -10.09
CA LEU A 31 -2.81 0.22 -8.95
C LEU A 31 -3.17 1.64 -8.54
N PHE A 32 -2.28 2.61 -8.74
CA PHE A 32 -2.64 4.04 -8.57
C PHE A 32 -3.71 4.47 -9.57
N ALA A 33 -3.64 4.00 -10.81
CA ALA A 33 -4.71 4.23 -11.77
C ALA A 33 -6.01 3.53 -11.36
N SER A 34 -5.92 2.28 -10.91
CA SER A 34 -7.09 1.50 -10.48
C SER A 34 -7.77 2.10 -9.25
N ILE A 35 -7.00 2.57 -8.24
CA ILE A 35 -7.58 3.14 -7.01
C ILE A 35 -8.29 4.48 -7.28
N VAL A 36 -7.79 5.28 -8.22
CA VAL A 36 -8.47 6.52 -8.64
C VAL A 36 -9.82 6.19 -9.28
N GLU A 37 -9.89 5.20 -10.14
CA GLU A 37 -11.16 4.79 -10.76
C GLU A 37 -12.11 4.15 -9.74
N ALA A 38 -11.60 3.37 -8.79
CA ALA A 38 -12.39 2.84 -7.68
C ALA A 38 -12.97 3.98 -6.82
N ALA A 39 -12.17 5.01 -6.52
CA ALA A 39 -12.63 6.19 -5.78
C ALA A 39 -13.71 6.98 -6.58
N LEU A 40 -13.54 7.12 -7.88
CA LEU A 40 -14.55 7.74 -8.75
C LEU A 40 -15.85 6.94 -8.74
N GLN A 41 -15.77 5.60 -8.85
CA GLN A 41 -16.94 4.73 -8.73
C GLN A 41 -17.65 4.92 -7.39
N GLU A 42 -16.89 4.89 -6.30
CA GLU A 42 -17.44 5.00 -4.94
C GLU A 42 -18.10 6.36 -4.68
N PHE A 43 -17.51 7.43 -5.17
CA PHE A 43 -17.90 8.80 -4.82
C PHE A 43 -18.85 9.45 -5.83
N THR A 44 -18.76 9.09 -7.10
CA THR A 44 -19.53 9.74 -8.17
C THR A 44 -20.40 8.77 -8.97
N GLY A 45 -20.24 7.48 -8.81
CA GLY A 45 -20.90 6.45 -9.60
C GLY A 45 -20.34 6.31 -11.03
N GLU A 46 -19.23 6.97 -11.35
CA GLU A 46 -18.61 6.94 -12.68
C GLU A 46 -17.20 6.34 -12.60
N CYS A 47 -16.91 5.41 -13.51
CA CYS A 47 -15.62 4.71 -13.53
C CYS A 47 -15.23 4.37 -14.97
N ASP A 48 -13.94 4.50 -15.30
CA ASP A 48 -13.34 3.83 -16.44
C ASP A 48 -13.00 2.39 -16.04
N THR A 49 -13.90 1.47 -16.37
CA THR A 49 -13.76 0.05 -16.00
C THR A 49 -12.56 -0.61 -16.67
N THR A 50 -12.16 -0.18 -17.86
CA THR A 50 -10.97 -0.71 -18.55
C THR A 50 -9.72 -0.35 -17.77
N ARG A 51 -9.59 0.92 -17.39
CA ARG A 51 -8.47 1.43 -16.62
C ARG A 51 -8.41 0.80 -15.21
N LEU A 52 -9.55 0.63 -14.55
CA LEU A 52 -9.65 -0.04 -13.25
C LEU A 52 -9.17 -1.49 -13.35
N ASN A 53 -9.77 -2.27 -14.28
CA ASN A 53 -9.51 -3.71 -14.38
C ASN A 53 -8.12 -4.04 -14.92
N TYR A 54 -7.49 -3.16 -15.67
CA TYR A 54 -6.18 -3.42 -16.25
C TYR A 54 -5.14 -3.76 -15.18
N GLY A 55 -5.04 -2.92 -14.15
CA GLY A 55 -4.15 -3.17 -13.02
C GLY A 55 -4.50 -4.46 -12.27
N VAL A 56 -5.78 -4.66 -11.95
CA VAL A 56 -6.25 -5.86 -11.23
C VAL A 56 -5.86 -7.14 -11.97
N ARG A 57 -6.09 -7.21 -13.29
CA ARG A 57 -5.75 -8.38 -14.11
C ARG A 57 -4.25 -8.66 -14.14
N LYS A 58 -3.41 -7.62 -14.23
CA LYS A 58 -1.96 -7.81 -14.22
C LYS A 58 -1.48 -8.50 -12.94
N PHE A 59 -1.95 -8.04 -11.78
CA PHE A 59 -1.57 -8.65 -10.51
C PHE A 59 -2.21 -10.02 -10.29
N ARG A 60 -3.46 -10.21 -10.71
CA ARG A 60 -4.13 -11.49 -10.59
C ARG A 60 -3.49 -12.58 -11.46
N ASP A 61 -3.25 -12.28 -12.74
CA ASP A 61 -3.00 -13.28 -13.77
C ASP A 61 -1.51 -13.45 -14.10
N LEU A 62 -0.71 -12.38 -13.98
CA LEU A 62 0.66 -12.37 -14.50
C LEU A 62 1.75 -12.15 -13.44
N TRP A 63 1.46 -11.33 -12.43
CA TRP A 63 2.51 -10.86 -11.51
C TRP A 63 2.48 -11.53 -10.13
N TYR A 64 1.58 -12.48 -9.89
CA TYR A 64 1.64 -13.30 -8.69
C TYR A 64 2.79 -14.30 -8.77
N LYS A 65 3.66 -14.30 -7.76
CA LYS A 65 4.88 -15.12 -7.72
C LYS A 65 4.83 -16.29 -6.73
N GLY A 66 3.70 -16.48 -6.08
CA GLY A 66 3.53 -17.51 -5.04
C GLY A 66 3.74 -16.96 -3.62
N ASP A 67 3.34 -17.74 -2.61
CA ASP A 67 3.45 -17.44 -1.18
C ASP A 67 3.12 -15.98 -0.80
N ALA A 68 2.03 -15.48 -1.36
CA ALA A 68 1.53 -14.12 -1.18
C ALA A 68 2.45 -12.99 -1.68
N GLN A 69 3.45 -13.30 -2.51
CA GLN A 69 4.31 -12.30 -3.11
C GLN A 69 3.84 -11.94 -4.52
N TYR A 70 3.89 -10.66 -4.83
CA TYR A 70 3.67 -10.12 -6.16
C TYR A 70 4.96 -9.52 -6.71
N GLY A 71 5.19 -9.67 -8.01
CA GLY A 71 6.17 -8.87 -8.72
C GLY A 71 5.68 -7.42 -8.85
N ASP A 72 6.61 -6.48 -8.86
CA ASP A 72 6.33 -5.09 -9.24
C ASP A 72 6.56 -4.93 -10.73
N GLY A 73 5.62 -5.44 -11.51
CA GLY A 73 5.76 -5.72 -12.93
C GLY A 73 6.04 -7.20 -13.19
N ALA A 74 6.60 -7.51 -14.36
CA ALA A 74 6.84 -8.89 -14.78
C ALA A 74 7.91 -9.60 -13.93
N GLU A 75 8.89 -8.87 -13.43
CA GLU A 75 9.99 -9.41 -12.64
C GLU A 75 9.68 -9.39 -11.14
N PHE A 76 10.34 -10.27 -10.40
CA PHE A 76 10.26 -10.29 -8.95
C PHE A 76 11.45 -9.56 -8.33
N HIS A 77 11.14 -8.66 -7.41
CA HIS A 77 12.11 -8.00 -6.57
C HIS A 77 11.72 -8.19 -5.11
N LEU A 78 12.66 -8.62 -4.28
CA LEU A 78 12.41 -8.71 -2.84
C LEU A 78 12.53 -7.32 -2.22
N ASP A 79 11.39 -6.69 -2.04
CA ASP A 79 11.26 -5.38 -1.42
C ASP A 79 9.91 -5.23 -0.71
N TYR A 80 9.69 -4.09 -0.06
CA TYR A 80 8.46 -3.84 0.67
C TYR A 80 7.32 -3.22 -0.17
N TYR A 81 7.41 -3.16 -1.49
CA TYR A 81 6.32 -2.63 -2.31
C TYR A 81 5.05 -3.47 -2.23
N ASN A 82 5.18 -4.76 -1.94
CA ASN A 82 4.03 -5.59 -1.59
C ASN A 82 3.24 -5.03 -0.40
N SER A 83 3.91 -4.40 0.57
CA SER A 83 3.30 -3.79 1.75
C SER A 83 2.93 -2.32 1.55
N PHE A 84 3.78 -1.54 0.90
CA PHE A 84 3.51 -0.11 0.69
C PHE A 84 2.29 0.13 -0.18
N VAL A 85 2.16 -0.64 -1.27
CA VAL A 85 1.23 -0.37 -2.37
C VAL A 85 0.41 -1.60 -2.74
N ILE A 86 1.04 -2.73 -3.10
CA ILE A 86 0.39 -3.77 -3.89
C ILE A 86 -0.76 -4.41 -3.13
N HIS A 87 -0.51 -5.02 -1.98
CA HIS A 87 -1.58 -5.63 -1.19
C HIS A 87 -2.65 -4.62 -0.75
N PRO A 88 -2.28 -3.45 -0.17
CA PRO A 88 -3.27 -2.51 0.29
C PRO A 88 -4.16 -1.97 -0.83
N MET A 89 -3.58 -1.45 -1.91
CA MET A 89 -4.38 -0.87 -2.99
C MET A 89 -5.20 -1.89 -3.74
N LEU A 90 -4.63 -3.08 -4.03
CA LEU A 90 -5.36 -4.14 -4.70
C LEU A 90 -6.56 -4.61 -3.87
N THR A 91 -6.39 -4.71 -2.55
CA THR A 91 -7.49 -5.06 -1.64
C THR A 91 -8.57 -3.99 -1.63
N ASP A 92 -8.20 -2.71 -1.48
CA ASP A 92 -9.17 -1.60 -1.45
C ASP A 92 -9.93 -1.47 -2.77
N VAL A 93 -9.25 -1.61 -3.91
CA VAL A 93 -9.88 -1.62 -5.24
C VAL A 93 -10.91 -2.74 -5.33
N LEU A 94 -10.55 -3.96 -4.94
CA LEU A 94 -11.44 -5.11 -4.99
C LEU A 94 -12.63 -5.00 -4.01
N VAL A 95 -12.44 -4.38 -2.85
CA VAL A 95 -13.54 -4.09 -1.91
C VAL A 95 -14.57 -3.16 -2.55
N VAL A 96 -14.13 -2.09 -3.21
CA VAL A 96 -15.04 -1.20 -3.94
C VAL A 96 -15.71 -1.94 -5.10
N MET A 97 -14.96 -2.71 -5.87
CA MET A 97 -15.53 -3.52 -6.97
C MET A 97 -16.61 -4.48 -6.47
N GLN A 98 -16.38 -5.15 -5.34
CA GLN A 98 -17.37 -6.07 -4.75
C GLN A 98 -18.61 -5.33 -4.26
N LYS A 99 -18.45 -4.19 -3.59
CA LYS A 99 -19.54 -3.34 -3.13
C LYS A 99 -20.47 -2.92 -4.27
N HIS A 100 -19.90 -2.60 -5.42
CA HIS A 100 -20.62 -2.17 -6.62
C HIS A 100 -20.95 -3.33 -7.59
N ARG A 101 -20.73 -4.59 -7.19
CA ARG A 101 -21.00 -5.79 -7.99
C ARG A 101 -20.35 -5.74 -9.39
N MET A 102 -19.14 -5.20 -9.44
CA MET A 102 -18.40 -5.09 -10.68
C MET A 102 -17.81 -6.43 -11.12
N PRO A 103 -17.60 -6.66 -12.41
CA PRO A 103 -16.92 -7.86 -12.91
C PRO A 103 -15.56 -8.07 -12.24
N GLU A 104 -15.17 -9.32 -12.04
CA GLU A 104 -13.88 -9.75 -11.47
C GLU A 104 -13.73 -9.46 -9.95
N SER A 105 -14.75 -8.90 -9.30
CA SER A 105 -14.74 -8.66 -7.85
C SER A 105 -14.65 -9.94 -7.01
N GLU A 106 -14.96 -11.10 -7.56
CA GLU A 106 -14.79 -12.42 -6.93
C GLU A 106 -13.33 -12.71 -6.54
N PHE A 107 -12.37 -12.06 -7.20
CA PHE A 107 -10.97 -12.17 -6.86
C PHE A 107 -10.65 -11.64 -5.46
N LEU A 108 -11.52 -10.82 -4.84
CA LEU A 108 -11.32 -10.31 -3.49
C LEU A 108 -11.06 -11.42 -2.48
N ASN A 109 -11.80 -12.55 -2.56
CA ASN A 109 -11.64 -13.67 -1.63
C ASN A 109 -10.23 -14.28 -1.69
N VAL A 110 -9.64 -14.35 -2.88
CA VAL A 110 -8.27 -14.83 -3.06
C VAL A 110 -7.27 -13.80 -2.53
N GLN A 111 -7.49 -12.53 -2.87
CA GLN A 111 -6.63 -11.44 -2.43
C GLN A 111 -6.60 -11.30 -0.90
N GLN A 112 -7.72 -11.45 -0.22
CA GLN A 112 -7.79 -11.43 1.24
C GLN A 112 -6.97 -12.55 1.88
N LYS A 113 -7.03 -13.77 1.33
CA LYS A 113 -6.18 -14.88 1.79
C LYS A 113 -4.69 -14.59 1.58
N ARG A 114 -4.34 -14.01 0.43
CA ARG A 114 -2.96 -13.59 0.14
C ARG A 114 -2.50 -12.48 1.09
N LEU A 115 -3.34 -11.48 1.36
CA LEU A 115 -3.03 -10.42 2.32
C LEU A 115 -2.79 -10.99 3.73
N GLY A 116 -3.65 -11.90 4.21
CA GLY A 116 -3.45 -12.56 5.52
C GLY A 116 -2.14 -13.35 5.58
N ARG A 117 -1.79 -14.09 4.51
CA ARG A 117 -0.50 -14.80 4.44
C ARG A 117 0.70 -13.86 4.39
N TYR A 118 0.61 -12.76 3.65
CA TYR A 118 1.67 -11.76 3.61
C TYR A 118 1.83 -11.03 4.96
N ALA A 119 0.73 -10.75 5.63
CA ALA A 119 0.75 -10.17 6.98
C ALA A 119 1.47 -11.07 7.99
N GLU A 120 1.32 -12.39 7.88
CA GLU A 120 2.08 -13.35 8.69
C GLU A 120 3.59 -13.24 8.48
N GLN A 121 4.02 -13.07 7.23
CA GLN A 121 5.44 -12.88 6.91
C GLN A 121 5.96 -11.57 7.50
N LEU A 122 5.21 -10.48 7.37
CA LEU A 122 5.60 -9.17 7.90
C LEU A 122 5.68 -9.16 9.42
N GLU A 123 4.76 -9.83 10.11
CA GLU A 123 4.78 -9.92 11.57
C GLU A 123 6.07 -10.57 12.06
N ARG A 124 6.52 -11.64 11.41
CA ARG A 124 7.76 -12.34 11.74
C ARG A 124 9.02 -11.54 11.47
N PHE A 125 8.94 -10.47 10.68
CA PHE A 125 10.08 -9.56 10.47
C PHE A 125 10.29 -8.59 11.64
N ILE A 126 9.33 -8.45 12.53
CA ILE A 126 9.48 -7.57 13.70
C ILE A 126 10.23 -8.34 14.80
N SER A 127 11.43 -7.88 15.14
CA SER A 127 12.21 -8.41 16.24
C SER A 127 11.57 -8.02 17.59
N PRO A 128 11.90 -8.73 18.69
CA PRO A 128 11.47 -8.34 20.04
C PRO A 128 11.85 -6.90 20.42
N GLU A 129 12.95 -6.38 19.86
CA GLU A 129 13.44 -5.03 20.09
C GLU A 129 12.69 -3.99 19.21
N GLY A 130 11.82 -4.42 18.29
CA GLY A 130 11.10 -3.55 17.37
C GLY A 130 11.96 -3.07 16.20
N THR A 131 12.92 -3.88 15.77
CA THR A 131 13.66 -3.67 14.53
C THR A 131 13.13 -4.61 13.45
N TYR A 132 13.52 -4.38 12.19
CA TYR A 132 13.13 -5.21 11.06
C TYR A 132 14.21 -5.17 9.97
N PRO A 133 14.26 -6.17 9.08
CA PRO A 133 15.23 -6.20 8.00
C PRO A 133 15.09 -5.00 7.06
N VAL A 134 16.20 -4.35 6.74
CA VAL A 134 16.26 -3.27 5.75
C VAL A 134 16.61 -3.91 4.41
N ILE A 135 15.61 -4.16 3.57
CA ILE A 135 15.74 -4.85 2.29
C ILE A 135 15.07 -4.08 1.16
N GLY A 136 15.62 -4.23 -0.03
CA GLY A 136 15.06 -3.63 -1.24
C GLY A 136 15.24 -2.13 -1.30
N ARG A 137 14.27 -1.47 -1.92
CA ARG A 137 14.24 -0.04 -2.18
C ARG A 137 13.19 0.68 -1.31
N SER A 138 13.17 2.01 -1.38
CA SER A 138 12.19 2.86 -0.68
C SER A 138 12.19 2.68 0.84
N ILE A 139 13.34 2.32 1.41
CA ILE A 139 13.49 2.10 2.85
C ILE A 139 13.21 3.36 3.67
N VAL A 140 13.31 4.53 3.06
CA VAL A 140 12.95 5.83 3.66
C VAL A 140 11.47 5.94 4.03
N TYR A 141 10.61 5.08 3.49
CA TYR A 141 9.19 5.00 3.87
C TYR A 141 8.99 4.40 5.27
N ARG A 142 10.07 3.94 5.88
CA ARG A 142 10.14 3.54 7.29
C ARG A 142 9.00 2.62 7.70
N THR A 143 8.15 3.08 8.62
CA THR A 143 7.03 2.30 9.17
C THR A 143 5.98 1.88 8.13
N GLY A 144 5.99 2.45 6.94
CA GLY A 144 5.17 2.00 5.80
C GLY A 144 5.37 0.54 5.43
N VAL A 145 6.52 -0.06 5.81
CA VAL A 145 6.80 -1.50 5.69
C VAL A 145 5.66 -2.36 6.26
N PHE A 146 4.95 -1.89 7.27
CA PHE A 146 3.88 -2.65 7.95
C PHE A 146 2.48 -2.21 7.56
N HIS A 147 2.32 -1.47 6.45
CA HIS A 147 1.00 -1.03 5.98
C HIS A 147 0.06 -2.23 5.72
N ALA A 148 0.52 -3.24 4.98
CA ALA A 148 -0.28 -4.44 4.70
C ALA A 148 -0.61 -5.23 5.99
N LEU A 149 0.31 -5.29 6.96
CA LEU A 149 0.04 -5.93 8.27
C LEU A 149 -1.06 -5.17 9.03
N GLY A 150 -0.98 -3.84 9.06
CA GLY A 150 -1.99 -2.98 9.67
C GLY A 150 -3.35 -3.11 8.99
N GLN A 151 -3.39 -3.15 7.67
CA GLN A 151 -4.62 -3.35 6.90
C GLN A 151 -5.24 -4.75 7.17
N ALA A 152 -4.42 -5.81 7.19
CA ALA A 152 -4.90 -7.15 7.52
C ALA A 152 -5.52 -7.22 8.93
N ALA A 153 -4.90 -6.55 9.89
CA ALA A 153 -5.45 -6.45 11.25
C ALA A 153 -6.79 -5.69 11.28
N LEU A 154 -6.87 -4.55 10.58
CA LEU A 154 -8.07 -3.72 10.49
C LEU A 154 -9.25 -4.47 9.83
N LEU A 155 -8.96 -5.25 8.79
CA LEU A 155 -9.96 -5.99 8.03
C LEU A 155 -10.27 -7.38 8.64
N HIS A 156 -9.72 -7.71 9.80
CA HIS A 156 -9.89 -9.02 10.46
C HIS A 156 -9.43 -10.21 9.59
N LEU A 157 -8.34 -10.02 8.84
CA LEU A 157 -7.77 -11.01 7.92
C LEU A 157 -6.49 -11.67 8.47
N LEU A 158 -6.13 -11.38 9.71
CA LEU A 158 -4.97 -12.02 10.35
C LEU A 158 -5.18 -13.54 10.48
N PRO A 159 -4.14 -14.35 10.26
CA PRO A 159 -4.21 -15.79 10.54
C PRO A 159 -4.46 -16.02 12.04
N GLN A 160 -5.08 -17.17 12.36
CA GLN A 160 -5.54 -17.49 13.72
C GLN A 160 -4.44 -17.41 14.79
N GLN A 161 -3.19 -17.67 14.41
CA GLN A 161 -2.04 -17.66 15.31
C GLN A 161 -1.53 -16.24 15.65
N ILE A 162 -2.02 -15.20 14.96
CA ILE A 162 -1.61 -13.82 15.17
C ILE A 162 -2.79 -13.01 15.69
N VAL A 163 -2.67 -12.51 16.91
CA VAL A 163 -3.74 -11.69 17.50
C VAL A 163 -3.51 -10.20 17.22
N PRO A 164 -4.58 -9.41 17.05
CA PRO A 164 -4.47 -7.96 16.75
C PRO A 164 -3.66 -7.19 17.79
N ALA A 165 -3.69 -7.61 19.07
CA ALA A 165 -2.90 -6.99 20.13
C ALA A 165 -1.40 -7.16 19.90
N GLN A 166 -0.95 -8.33 19.44
CA GLN A 166 0.45 -8.60 19.09
C GLN A 166 0.90 -7.70 17.95
N VAL A 167 0.12 -7.59 16.88
CA VAL A 167 0.40 -6.69 15.76
C VAL A 167 0.52 -5.25 16.23
N ARG A 168 -0.43 -4.77 17.04
CA ARG A 168 -0.38 -3.42 17.59
C ARG A 168 0.88 -3.18 18.42
N CYS A 169 1.23 -4.09 19.32
CA CYS A 169 2.43 -3.96 20.15
C CYS A 169 3.71 -3.92 19.28
N GLY A 170 3.83 -4.83 18.31
CA GLY A 170 4.98 -4.87 17.40
C GLY A 170 5.10 -3.59 16.58
N MET A 171 4.03 -3.15 15.94
CA MET A 171 4.02 -1.92 15.14
C MET A 171 4.31 -0.68 16.00
N THR A 172 3.73 -0.58 17.21
CA THR A 172 4.02 0.53 18.13
C THR A 172 5.50 0.56 18.47
N LYS A 173 6.10 -0.59 18.76
CA LYS A 173 7.53 -0.67 19.08
C LYS A 173 8.42 -0.23 17.91
N VAL A 174 8.07 -0.64 16.69
CA VAL A 174 8.77 -0.18 15.47
C VAL A 174 8.65 1.33 15.31
N ILE A 175 7.46 1.89 15.46
CA ILE A 175 7.21 3.33 15.33
C ILE A 175 8.02 4.09 16.40
N GLU A 176 7.96 3.67 17.64
CA GLU A 176 8.72 4.29 18.73
C GLU A 176 10.23 4.28 18.45
N ASN A 177 10.79 3.14 18.04
CA ASN A 177 12.21 3.06 17.72
C ASN A 177 12.59 3.96 16.55
N GLN A 178 11.74 4.04 15.52
CA GLN A 178 12.01 4.82 14.33
C GLN A 178 11.94 6.32 14.58
N PHE A 179 11.07 6.78 15.48
CA PHE A 179 10.82 8.21 15.70
C PHE A 179 11.27 8.73 17.07
N ARG A 180 11.76 7.89 17.97
CA ARG A 180 12.27 8.30 19.28
C ARG A 180 13.53 9.18 19.17
N SER A 181 14.37 8.91 18.17
CA SER A 181 15.62 9.66 18.00
C SER A 181 15.35 11.05 17.41
N ALA A 182 15.74 12.08 18.17
CA ALA A 182 15.71 13.46 17.68
C ALA A 182 16.60 13.68 16.43
N THR A 183 17.54 12.76 16.15
CA THR A 183 18.38 12.84 14.96
C THR A 183 17.61 12.65 13.66
N ASN A 184 16.41 12.08 13.70
CA ASN A 184 15.54 11.89 12.55
C ASN A 184 14.82 13.17 12.11
N PHE A 185 14.85 14.22 12.93
CA PHE A 185 14.16 15.48 12.65
C PHE A 185 15.15 16.63 12.52
N ASP A 186 14.81 17.60 11.71
CA ASP A 186 15.53 18.88 11.65
C ASP A 186 15.06 19.82 12.78
N THR A 187 15.64 21.03 12.84
CA THR A 187 15.30 22.04 13.85
C THR A 187 13.87 22.59 13.72
N LYS A 188 13.20 22.34 12.59
CA LYS A 188 11.82 22.76 12.32
C LYS A 188 10.81 21.62 12.53
N GLY A 189 11.29 20.43 12.92
CA GLY A 189 10.45 19.26 13.13
C GLY A 189 10.12 18.43 11.86
N TRP A 190 10.78 18.72 10.72
CA TRP A 190 10.65 17.91 9.52
C TRP A 190 11.57 16.68 9.57
N LEU A 191 11.09 15.57 8.98
CA LEU A 191 11.93 14.40 8.82
C LEU A 191 13.12 14.70 7.92
N LYS A 192 14.31 14.29 8.37
CA LYS A 192 15.52 14.34 7.55
C LYS A 192 15.48 13.27 6.47
N ILE A 193 16.21 13.52 5.39
CA ILE A 193 16.41 12.55 4.31
C ILE A 193 17.22 11.37 4.84
N GLY A 194 16.65 10.17 4.75
CA GLY A 194 17.30 8.94 5.18
C GLY A 194 16.38 8.02 5.98
N PHE A 195 16.87 6.82 6.24
CA PHE A 195 16.19 5.84 7.07
C PHE A 195 16.33 6.17 8.56
N SER A 196 17.55 6.53 9.00
CA SER A 196 17.87 6.92 10.37
C SER A 196 18.86 8.08 10.36
N GLY A 197 18.44 9.24 10.84
CA GLY A 197 19.22 10.47 10.76
C GLY A 197 19.33 11.01 9.33
N ASN A 198 20.37 11.81 9.08
CA ASN A 198 20.62 12.38 7.75
C ASN A 198 21.50 11.44 6.91
N GLN A 199 20.92 10.81 5.92
CA GLN A 199 21.56 9.81 5.06
C GLN A 199 21.28 10.12 3.59
N VAL A 200 21.66 11.30 3.13
CA VAL A 200 21.39 11.80 1.77
C VAL A 200 21.82 10.80 0.70
N GLN A 201 23.00 10.22 0.81
CA GLN A 201 23.52 9.27 -0.16
C GLN A 201 22.67 8.00 -0.28
N MET A 202 22.13 7.50 0.85
CA MET A 202 21.27 6.33 0.86
C MET A 202 19.90 6.61 0.23
N SER A 203 19.42 7.85 0.29
CA SER A 203 18.08 8.24 -0.11
C SER A 203 18.02 8.93 -1.47
N GLU A 204 19.15 9.31 -2.05
CA GLU A 204 19.22 10.15 -3.24
C GLU A 204 18.52 9.51 -4.44
N SER A 205 18.75 8.23 -4.68
CA SER A 205 18.10 7.48 -5.77
C SER A 205 16.56 7.41 -5.61
N TYR A 206 16.06 7.47 -4.39
CA TYR A 206 14.62 7.44 -4.12
C TYR A 206 13.94 8.79 -4.22
N ILE A 207 14.67 9.88 -4.06
CA ILE A 207 14.16 11.23 -4.32
C ILE A 207 13.86 11.39 -5.79
N ASN A 208 14.66 10.74 -6.64
CA ASN A 208 14.55 10.81 -8.10
C ASN A 208 13.63 9.75 -8.72
N THR A 209 13.28 8.71 -7.99
CA THR A 209 12.49 7.56 -8.48
C THR A 209 11.14 7.37 -7.76
N GLY A 210 10.87 8.18 -6.75
CA GLY A 210 9.65 8.13 -5.92
C GLY A 210 8.43 8.75 -6.57
#